data_bbffd334ac1d459c9b06ddd438d14009
#
_entry.id   bbffd334ac1d459c9b06ddd438d14009
#
_cell.length_a   1.000
_cell.length_b   1.000
_cell.length_c   1.000
_cell.angle_alpha   90.00
_cell.angle_beta   90.00
_cell.angle_gamma   90.00
#
_symmetry.space_group_name_H-M   'P 1'
#
loop_
_entity.id
_entity.type
_entity.pdbx_description
1 polymer ?
#
loop_
_entity_poly.entity_id
_entity_poly.type
_entity_poly.pdbx_seq_one_letter_code
_entity_poly.pdbx_strand_id
1 'polypeptide(L)'
;LTYGNGRYLSEQAAPGLRQAGIDLRIIDLRWLAPLPEASILEAVKGCERVLVVDECRRSGNLSEALMTLMSEAGHRAARVTAEDSFIATGPAYAATLPSAEGIARAARALVGQA
;
A
#
# COMPACT_ATOMS: atom_id res chain seq x y z
N LEU A 1 3.19 -0.72 3.44
CA LEU A 1 4.08 -1.61 2.68
C LEU A 1 3.96 -1.28 1.21
N THR A 2 5.05 -1.04 0.55
CA THR A 2 5.06 -0.66 -0.86
C THR A 2 6.39 -1.01 -1.53
N TYR A 3 6.46 -0.81 -2.83
CA TYR A 3 7.69 -0.93 -3.63
C TYR A 3 7.56 -0.09 -4.91
N GLY A 4 8.67 0.14 -5.60
CA GLY A 4 8.68 0.86 -6.87
C GLY A 4 8.04 2.24 -6.76
N ASN A 5 7.19 2.59 -7.72
CA ASN A 5 6.52 3.89 -7.79
C ASN A 5 5.51 4.11 -6.64
N GLY A 6 4.98 3.03 -6.05
CA GLY A 6 4.10 3.12 -4.89
C GLY A 6 4.77 3.80 -3.68
N ARG A 7 6.08 3.66 -3.53
CA ARG A 7 6.85 4.40 -2.53
C ARG A 7 6.72 5.91 -2.74
N TYR A 8 6.99 6.37 -3.95
CA TYR A 8 6.92 7.80 -4.30
C TYR A 8 5.52 8.37 -4.06
N LEU A 9 4.48 7.67 -4.49
CA LEU A 9 3.09 8.08 -4.27
C LEU A 9 2.73 8.11 -2.79
N SER A 10 3.23 7.16 -2.01
CA SER A 10 3.02 7.12 -0.55
C SER A 10 3.72 8.29 0.16
N GLU A 11 4.93 8.65 -0.27
CA GLU A 11 5.65 9.81 0.23
C GLU A 11 4.91 11.12 -0.10
N GLN A 12 4.27 11.22 -1.26
CA GLN A 12 3.42 12.37 -1.62
C GLN A 12 2.15 12.45 -0.75
N ALA A 13 1.57 11.33 -0.37
CA ALA A 13 0.38 11.30 0.49
C ALA A 13 0.70 11.63 1.96
N ALA A 14 1.90 11.35 2.42
CA ALA A 14 2.28 11.41 3.84
C ALA A 14 2.10 12.78 4.50
N PRO A 15 2.46 13.93 3.88
CA PRO A 15 2.29 15.23 4.53
C PRO A 15 0.84 15.56 4.89
N GLY A 16 -0.10 15.31 3.96
CA GLY A 16 -1.52 15.54 4.19
C GLY A 16 -2.12 14.60 5.24
N LEU A 17 -1.63 13.38 5.31
CA LEU A 17 -2.04 12.41 6.35
C LEU A 17 -1.51 12.83 7.72
N ARG A 18 -0.27 13.28 7.81
CA ARG A 18 0.32 13.78 9.06
C ARG A 18 -0.44 15.00 9.59
N GLN A 19 -0.85 15.93 8.72
CA GLN A 19 -1.70 17.06 9.12
C GLN A 19 -3.05 16.61 9.68
N ALA A 20 -3.55 15.47 9.24
CA ALA A 20 -4.77 14.85 9.74
C ALA A 20 -4.56 13.96 10.98
N GLY A 21 -3.36 13.95 11.56
CA GLY A 21 -3.03 13.17 12.75
C GLY A 21 -2.70 11.70 12.45
N ILE A 22 -2.45 11.35 11.19
CA ILE A 22 -2.07 9.99 10.78
C ILE A 22 -0.58 9.98 10.47
N ASP A 23 0.21 9.36 11.34
CA ASP A 23 1.63 9.20 11.12
C ASP A 23 1.92 7.90 10.36
N LEU A 24 2.73 7.98 9.32
CA LEU A 24 3.07 6.86 8.46
C LEU A 24 4.49 6.38 8.69
N ARG A 25 4.63 5.07 8.78
CA ARG A 25 5.88 4.36 8.53
C ARG A 25 5.81 3.78 7.12
N ILE A 26 6.60 4.29 6.20
CA ILE A 26 6.69 3.78 4.83
C ILE A 26 7.79 2.73 4.78
N ILE A 27 7.42 1.51 4.42
CA ILE A 27 8.34 0.38 4.29
C ILE A 27 8.45 0.05 2.82
N ASP A 28 9.61 0.34 2.25
CA ASP A 28 9.93 0.10 0.85
C ASP A 28 10.55 -1.30 0.69
N LEU A 29 9.80 -2.20 0.07
CA LEU A 29 10.24 -3.57 -0.16
C LEU A 29 11.26 -3.59 -1.29
N ARG A 30 12.47 -4.06 -1.00
CA ARG A 30 13.57 -4.16 -1.96
C ARG A 30 13.71 -5.57 -2.55
N TRP A 31 13.16 -6.56 -1.88
CA TRP A 31 13.17 -7.95 -2.29
C TRP A 31 11.75 -8.48 -2.33
N LEU A 32 11.30 -8.98 -3.47
CA LEU A 32 9.91 -9.36 -3.69
C LEU A 32 9.73 -10.87 -3.84
N ALA A 33 10.75 -11.59 -4.32
CA ALA A 33 10.70 -13.01 -4.53
C ALA A 33 12.07 -13.67 -4.27
N PRO A 34 12.19 -14.58 -3.28
CA PRO A 34 11.15 -14.93 -2.31
C PRO A 34 10.81 -13.74 -1.39
N LEU A 35 9.55 -13.65 -0.96
CA LEU A 35 9.11 -12.57 -0.07
C LEU A 35 9.80 -12.72 1.31
N PRO A 36 10.50 -11.68 1.82
CA PRO A 36 11.20 -11.77 3.11
C PRO A 36 10.24 -11.58 4.28
N GLU A 37 9.39 -12.57 4.52
CA GLU A 37 8.27 -12.49 5.48
C GLU A 37 8.72 -12.09 6.88
N ALA A 38 9.78 -12.71 7.42
CA ALA A 38 10.28 -12.40 8.75
C ALA A 38 10.72 -10.93 8.88
N SER A 39 11.41 -10.40 7.88
CA SER A 39 11.85 -9.01 7.86
C SER A 39 10.67 -8.04 7.75
N ILE A 40 9.65 -8.41 6.98
CA ILE A 40 8.42 -7.61 6.84
C ILE A 40 7.67 -7.56 8.17
N LEU A 41 7.49 -8.70 8.84
CA LEU A 41 6.82 -8.76 10.13
C LEU A 41 7.56 -7.95 11.20
N GLU A 42 8.89 -7.99 11.22
CA GLU A 42 9.68 -7.14 12.13
C GLU A 42 9.51 -5.64 11.79
N ALA A 43 9.49 -5.29 10.50
CA ALA A 43 9.34 -3.90 10.07
C ALA A 43 7.97 -3.29 10.39
N VAL A 44 6.89 -4.09 10.40
CA VAL A 44 5.55 -3.63 10.76
C VAL A 44 5.26 -3.69 12.27
N LYS A 45 6.19 -4.15 13.05
CA LYS A 45 6.04 -4.28 14.49
C LYS A 45 5.67 -2.94 15.15
N GLY A 46 4.66 -2.96 15.99
CA GLY A 46 4.12 -1.75 16.61
C GLY A 46 3.16 -0.95 15.73
N CYS A 47 2.90 -1.37 14.49
CA CYS A 47 1.85 -0.79 13.66
C CYS A 47 0.55 -1.57 13.84
N GLU A 48 -0.50 -0.90 14.27
CA GLU A 48 -1.83 -1.55 14.44
C GLU A 48 -2.49 -1.83 13.09
N ARG A 49 -2.20 -1.03 12.09
CA ARG A 49 -2.82 -1.08 10.77
C ARG A 49 -1.76 -1.03 9.68
N VAL A 50 -1.98 -1.79 8.63
CA VAL A 50 -1.04 -1.88 7.52
C VAL A 50 -1.78 -1.63 6.20
N LEU A 51 -1.33 -0.63 5.45
CA LEU A 51 -1.79 -0.39 4.09
C LEU A 51 -0.76 -0.94 3.10
N VAL A 52 -1.20 -1.84 2.23
CA VAL A 52 -0.39 -2.35 1.12
C VAL A 52 -0.67 -1.50 -0.12
N VAL A 53 0.37 -0.92 -0.70
CA VAL A 53 0.27 -0.12 -1.92
C VAL A 53 1.06 -0.83 -3.01
N ASP A 54 0.35 -1.35 -3.99
CA ASP A 54 0.88 -2.16 -5.09
C ASP A 54 0.41 -1.58 -6.42
N GLU A 55 1.32 -1.11 -7.24
CA GLU A 55 1.00 -0.50 -8.54
C GLU A 55 0.51 -1.52 -9.58
N CYS A 56 0.71 -2.82 -9.32
CA CYS A 56 0.23 -3.88 -10.19
C CYS A 56 -1.28 -4.13 -10.02
N ARG A 57 -1.84 -4.90 -10.95
CA ARG A 57 -3.25 -5.27 -10.92
C ARG A 57 -3.65 -5.94 -9.61
N ARG A 58 -4.94 -5.89 -9.29
CA ARG A 58 -5.50 -6.39 -8.05
C ARG A 58 -5.34 -7.90 -7.87
N SER A 59 -5.50 -8.68 -8.93
CA SER A 59 -5.51 -10.13 -8.87
C SER A 59 -4.18 -10.75 -9.28
N GLY A 60 -3.74 -11.78 -8.55
CA GLY A 60 -2.55 -12.56 -8.87
C GLY A 60 -1.23 -11.81 -8.71
N ASN A 61 -1.18 -10.82 -7.84
CA ASN A 61 0.03 -10.05 -7.58
C ASN A 61 0.47 -10.07 -6.12
N LEU A 62 1.60 -9.43 -5.85
CA LEU A 62 2.27 -9.42 -4.55
C LEU A 62 1.37 -8.94 -3.42
N SER A 63 0.46 -8.01 -3.69
CA SER A 63 -0.47 -7.52 -2.67
C SER A 63 -1.32 -8.61 -2.04
N GLU A 64 -1.65 -9.68 -2.76
CA GLU A 64 -2.40 -10.81 -2.19
C GLU A 64 -1.56 -11.57 -1.15
N ALA A 65 -0.29 -11.86 -1.45
CA ALA A 65 0.61 -12.51 -0.50
C ALA A 65 0.85 -11.62 0.74
N LEU A 66 1.02 -10.31 0.55
CA LEU A 66 1.18 -9.36 1.65
C LEU A 66 -0.08 -9.26 2.52
N MET A 67 -1.27 -9.25 1.93
CA MET A 67 -2.52 -9.25 2.68
C MET A 67 -2.69 -10.55 3.49
N THR A 68 -2.33 -11.69 2.93
CA THR A 68 -2.34 -12.98 3.63
C THR A 68 -1.38 -12.95 4.81
N LEU A 69 -0.14 -12.52 4.59
CA LEU A 69 0.86 -12.40 5.65
C LEU A 69 0.39 -11.50 6.80
N MET A 70 -0.20 -10.33 6.47
CA MET A 70 -0.70 -9.41 7.49
C MET A 70 -1.89 -9.98 8.25
N SER A 71 -2.80 -10.67 7.56
CA SER A 71 -3.96 -11.32 8.18
C SER A 71 -3.53 -12.42 9.16
N GLU A 72 -2.60 -13.29 8.75
CA GLU A 72 -2.07 -14.37 9.59
C GLU A 72 -1.31 -13.83 10.81
N ALA A 73 -0.64 -12.69 10.67
CA ALA A 73 0.04 -12.01 11.76
C ALA A 73 -0.88 -11.17 12.67
N GLY A 74 -2.19 -11.11 12.38
CA GLY A 74 -3.18 -10.42 13.20
C GLY A 74 -3.25 -8.90 12.99
N HIS A 75 -2.66 -8.38 11.91
CA HIS A 75 -2.77 -6.97 11.57
C HIS A 75 -4.08 -6.65 10.83
N ARG A 76 -4.70 -5.55 11.17
CA ARG A 76 -5.76 -4.97 10.34
C ARG A 76 -5.13 -4.37 9.10
N ALA A 77 -5.45 -4.91 7.94
CA ALA A 77 -4.83 -4.50 6.69
C ALA A 77 -5.86 -4.11 5.61
N ALA A 78 -5.43 -3.27 4.69
CA ALA A 78 -6.13 -2.92 3.45
C ALA A 78 -5.11 -2.80 2.32
N ARG A 79 -5.58 -2.74 1.08
CA ARG A 79 -4.70 -2.57 -0.07
C ARG A 79 -5.23 -1.56 -1.08
N VAL A 80 -4.30 -0.86 -1.73
CA VAL A 80 -4.52 -0.04 -2.91
C VAL A 80 -3.75 -0.67 -4.05
N THR A 81 -4.43 -0.97 -5.14
CA THR A 81 -3.84 -1.62 -6.32
C THR A 81 -4.31 -0.92 -7.59
N ALA A 82 -3.66 -1.22 -8.72
CA ALA A 82 -4.27 -0.95 -10.01
C ALA A 82 -5.50 -1.84 -10.22
N GLU A 83 -6.35 -1.43 -11.16
CA GLU A 83 -7.50 -2.24 -11.59
C GLU A 83 -7.03 -3.47 -12.38
N ASP A 84 -7.88 -4.50 -12.43
CA ASP A 84 -7.66 -5.69 -13.26
C ASP A 84 -7.98 -5.37 -14.74
N SER A 85 -7.15 -4.54 -15.33
CA SER A 85 -7.32 -4.06 -16.70
C SER A 85 -5.97 -3.80 -17.37
N PHE A 86 -5.98 -3.60 -18.67
CA PHE A 86 -4.81 -3.06 -19.35
C PHE A 86 -4.55 -1.62 -18.93
N ILE A 87 -3.28 -1.28 -18.75
CA ILE A 87 -2.88 0.09 -18.45
C ILE A 87 -2.86 0.87 -19.76
N ALA A 88 -3.69 1.91 -19.84
CA ALA A 88 -3.71 2.79 -20.98
C ALA A 88 -2.42 3.62 -21.06
N THR A 89 -2.02 3.99 -22.26
CA THR A 89 -0.93 4.94 -22.49
C THR A 89 -1.42 6.39 -22.39
N GLY A 90 -0.50 7.32 -22.13
CA GLY A 90 -0.83 8.73 -21.95
C GLY A 90 -1.67 9.02 -20.72
N PRO A 91 -2.36 10.16 -20.63
CA PRO A 91 -3.05 10.58 -19.40
C PRO A 91 -4.15 9.63 -18.91
N ALA A 92 -4.68 8.77 -19.77
CA ALA A 92 -5.70 7.79 -19.43
C ALA A 92 -5.22 6.73 -18.41
N TYR A 93 -3.91 6.54 -18.22
CA TYR A 93 -3.38 5.64 -17.18
C TYR A 93 -3.90 5.96 -15.77
N ALA A 94 -4.18 7.23 -15.51
CA ALA A 94 -4.65 7.70 -14.22
C ALA A 94 -6.00 7.10 -13.80
N ALA A 95 -6.79 6.59 -14.76
CA ALA A 95 -8.08 5.96 -14.47
C ALA A 95 -7.93 4.60 -13.76
N THR A 96 -6.81 3.90 -13.93
CA THR A 96 -6.63 2.52 -13.45
C THR A 96 -5.48 2.33 -12.47
N LEU A 97 -4.53 3.26 -12.40
CA LEU A 97 -3.37 3.19 -11.50
C LEU A 97 -3.65 3.85 -10.14
N PRO A 98 -2.95 3.40 -9.08
CA PRO A 98 -2.98 4.09 -7.80
C PRO A 98 -2.56 5.56 -7.91
N SER A 99 -3.12 6.40 -7.05
CA SER A 99 -2.76 7.81 -6.91
C SER A 99 -2.45 8.15 -5.46
N ALA A 100 -1.74 9.27 -5.23
CA ALA A 100 -1.47 9.77 -3.88
C ALA A 100 -2.79 10.05 -3.13
N GLU A 101 -3.80 10.61 -3.80
CA GLU A 101 -5.13 10.86 -3.23
C GLU A 101 -5.84 9.56 -2.87
N GLY A 102 -5.75 8.53 -3.73
CA GLY A 102 -6.31 7.21 -3.47
C GLY A 102 -5.67 6.54 -2.26
N ILE A 103 -4.35 6.65 -2.13
CA ILE A 103 -3.60 6.17 -0.97
C ILE A 103 -4.03 6.90 0.30
N ALA A 104 -4.12 8.24 0.26
CA ALA A 104 -4.55 9.04 1.40
C ALA A 104 -5.97 8.68 1.85
N ARG A 105 -6.89 8.50 0.91
CA ARG A 105 -8.27 8.08 1.19
C ARG A 105 -8.31 6.70 1.84
N ALA A 106 -7.57 5.74 1.31
CA ALA A 106 -7.50 4.38 1.87
C ALA A 106 -6.90 4.36 3.28
N ALA A 107 -5.86 5.16 3.53
CA ALA A 107 -5.25 5.28 4.84
C ALA A 107 -6.24 5.87 5.87
N ARG A 108 -6.97 6.93 5.51
CA ARG A 108 -8.02 7.51 6.36
C ARG A 108 -9.11 6.49 6.69
N ALA A 109 -9.61 5.78 5.69
CA ALA A 109 -10.63 4.75 5.89
C ALA A 109 -10.12 3.63 6.82
N LEU A 110 -8.87 3.23 6.66
CA LEU A 110 -8.27 2.16 7.48
C LEU A 110 -8.18 2.54 8.96
N VAL A 111 -7.96 3.81 9.28
CA VAL A 111 -7.93 4.32 10.67
C VAL A 111 -9.31 4.79 11.17
N GLY A 112 -10.36 4.68 10.37
CA GLY A 112 -11.71 5.05 10.74
C GLY A 112 -12.00 6.56 10.63
N GLN A 113 -11.24 7.30 9.84
CA GLN A 113 -11.51 8.69 9.47
C GLN A 113 -12.26 8.76 8.14
N ALA A 114 -13.15 9.68 8.06
CA ALA A 114 -13.89 9.96 6.82
C ALA A 114 -13.01 10.64 5.76
#